data_06398ad024a49a93622558f48b325030
#
_entry.id   06398ad024a49a93622558f48b325030
#
_cell.length_a   1.000
_cell.length_b   1.000
_cell.length_c   1.000
_cell.angle_alpha   90.00
_cell.angle_beta   90.00
_cell.angle_gamma   90.00
#
_symmetry.space_group_name_H-M   'P 1'
#
loop_
_entity.id
_entity.type
_entity.pdbx_description
1 polymer ?
#
loop_
_entity_poly.entity_id
_entity_poly.type
_entity_poly.pdbx_seq_one_letter_code
_entity_poly.pdbx_strand_id
1 'polypeptide(L)'
;MHKILITAASIAALLLSGCATQPSSTFNTFQAQDLNGLLSSGQYVQKADNFFVINDSSGSMRDEYMGTGYPAQPGPTKFSVEKEILNRINHTIPDLKLTTSIRSFGFGKCLSGGFTQLNLAPTSYSKSAFGSGIDALICASGGSPIQDGINETSKDLSATTGNIAVLILSDGHDLDSDGVKELQSLKQKYGDRLCVYSVWVGNPEEKSGITLLNQLANISGCGFGTTADNISGPEHMASFVKSIFLKAGTPIADCSTLDSDSDGVNDCIDKCPDTLPGAKVSVLGCWIVDVKFDNDKAIIKPEYFPNLDKAAKRIQEHPELLIEIQGHTSKTGSFKHNMALSERRALAVKNYLVNGTPSPNITSRGYGWTRPIDTNDTEEGRANNRRVQLDVNGQAQQPQNPQ
;
A
#
# COMPACT_ATOMS: atom_id res chain seq x y z
N MET A 1 -67.03 14.34 -55.23
CA MET A 1 -66.08 13.17 -55.07
C MET A 1 -64.76 13.73 -54.53
N HIS A 2 -64.62 13.78 -53.23
CA HIS A 2 -63.38 14.20 -52.56
C HIS A 2 -62.88 13.05 -51.74
N LYS A 3 -61.72 12.52 -52.09
CA LYS A 3 -61.03 11.45 -51.35
C LYS A 3 -60.25 12.13 -50.21
N ILE A 4 -60.57 11.76 -48.99
CA ILE A 4 -59.84 12.14 -47.79
C ILE A 4 -58.74 11.09 -47.58
N LEU A 5 -57.46 11.49 -47.66
CA LEU A 5 -56.30 10.67 -47.25
C LEU A 5 -56.17 10.81 -45.71
N ILE A 6 -56.24 9.69 -45.03
CA ILE A 6 -55.91 9.60 -43.61
C ILE A 6 -54.43 9.20 -43.53
N THR A 7 -53.57 10.12 -43.12
CA THR A 7 -52.18 9.83 -42.76
C THR A 7 -52.11 9.30 -41.35
N ALA A 8 -51.68 8.03 -41.20
CA ALA A 8 -51.40 7.42 -39.91
C ALA A 8 -50.08 7.99 -39.38
N ALA A 9 -50.13 8.77 -38.28
CA ALA A 9 -48.96 9.18 -37.54
C ALA A 9 -48.51 8.05 -36.59
N SER A 10 -47.39 7.44 -36.90
CA SER A 10 -46.75 6.45 -36.00
C SER A 10 -46.10 7.19 -34.83
N ILE A 11 -46.65 7.03 -33.61
CA ILE A 11 -46.04 7.49 -32.36
C ILE A 11 -44.96 6.45 -31.99
N ALA A 12 -43.71 6.79 -32.21
CA ALA A 12 -42.59 6.06 -31.65
C ALA A 12 -42.48 6.38 -30.14
N ALA A 13 -42.89 5.45 -29.31
CA ALA A 13 -42.63 5.51 -27.87
C ALA A 13 -41.13 5.27 -27.62
N LEU A 14 -40.39 6.34 -27.35
CA LEU A 14 -39.03 6.25 -26.79
C LEU A 14 -39.15 5.71 -25.35
N LEU A 15 -38.81 4.44 -25.19
CA LEU A 15 -38.51 3.85 -23.89
C LEU A 15 -37.20 4.48 -23.42
N LEU A 16 -37.31 5.55 -22.63
CA LEU A 16 -36.23 6.03 -21.78
C LEU A 16 -36.02 4.94 -20.69
N SER A 17 -35.09 3.99 -20.95
CA SER A 17 -34.50 3.20 -19.90
C SER A 17 -33.73 4.15 -19.01
N GLY A 18 -34.40 4.67 -17.97
CA GLY A 18 -33.75 5.35 -16.86
C GLY A 18 -32.79 4.33 -16.25
N CYS A 19 -31.48 4.51 -16.46
CA CYS A 19 -30.51 4.00 -15.53
C CYS A 19 -30.90 4.58 -14.19
N ALA A 20 -31.48 3.76 -13.32
CA ALA A 20 -31.58 4.07 -11.91
C ALA A 20 -30.11 4.20 -11.46
N THR A 21 -29.62 5.43 -11.36
CA THR A 21 -28.39 5.71 -10.66
C THR A 21 -28.62 5.19 -9.25
N GLN A 22 -27.96 4.09 -8.88
CA GLN A 22 -27.83 3.73 -7.47
C GLN A 22 -27.46 5.00 -6.73
N PRO A 23 -28.14 5.34 -5.62
CA PRO A 23 -27.73 6.47 -4.81
C PRO A 23 -26.27 6.24 -4.46
N SER A 24 -25.41 7.13 -4.95
CA SER A 24 -24.00 7.16 -4.58
C SER A 24 -23.98 7.20 -3.05
N SER A 25 -23.27 6.23 -2.45
CA SER A 25 -23.02 6.26 -1.01
C SER A 25 -22.53 7.64 -0.66
N THR A 26 -23.17 8.27 0.31
CA THR A 26 -22.99 9.68 0.67
C THR A 26 -21.69 9.97 1.41
N PHE A 27 -20.87 8.97 1.64
CA PHE A 27 -19.43 9.17 1.83
C PHE A 27 -18.86 9.56 0.48
N ASN A 28 -18.38 10.78 0.34
CA ASN A 28 -17.63 11.24 -0.83
C ASN A 28 -16.63 10.16 -1.28
N THR A 29 -16.36 10.09 -2.59
CA THR A 29 -15.38 9.15 -3.13
C THR A 29 -14.12 9.15 -2.25
N PHE A 30 -13.91 8.05 -1.53
CA PHE A 30 -12.79 7.92 -0.61
C PHE A 30 -11.54 7.51 -1.39
N GLN A 31 -10.51 8.31 -1.29
CA GLN A 31 -9.18 7.96 -1.79
C GLN A 31 -8.23 7.88 -0.59
N ALA A 32 -7.76 6.67 -0.30
CA ALA A 32 -6.84 6.45 0.82
C ALA A 32 -5.52 7.22 0.60
N GLN A 33 -4.99 7.80 1.67
CA GLN A 33 -3.63 8.34 1.65
C GLN A 33 -2.62 7.19 1.76
N ASP A 34 -1.57 7.23 0.95
CA ASP A 34 -0.47 6.27 1.06
C ASP A 34 0.43 6.61 2.25
N LEU A 35 0.52 5.70 3.21
CA LEU A 35 1.37 5.82 4.40
C LEU A 35 2.71 5.07 4.26
N ASN A 36 2.99 4.39 3.14
CA ASN A 36 4.22 3.62 2.95
C ASN A 36 5.46 4.52 2.95
N GLY A 37 5.35 5.75 2.43
CA GLY A 37 6.43 6.74 2.49
C GLY A 37 6.90 7.07 3.90
N LEU A 38 6.01 7.00 4.91
CA LEU A 38 6.38 7.20 6.31
C LEU A 38 7.22 6.05 6.89
N LEU A 39 6.99 4.83 6.40
CA LEU A 39 7.77 3.64 6.79
C LEU A 39 9.12 3.62 6.09
N SER A 40 9.16 3.87 4.78
CA SER A 40 10.39 3.85 3.99
C SER A 40 11.38 4.94 4.39
N SER A 41 10.89 6.10 4.84
CA SER A 41 11.73 7.18 5.40
C SER A 41 12.21 6.93 6.83
N GLY A 42 11.78 5.86 7.47
CA GLY A 42 12.04 5.60 8.90
C GLY A 42 11.40 6.60 9.86
N GLN A 43 10.65 7.58 9.36
CA GLN A 43 9.93 8.56 10.21
C GLN A 43 8.94 7.86 11.15
N TYR A 44 8.36 6.76 10.68
CA TYR A 44 7.51 5.88 11.46
C TYR A 44 7.95 4.43 11.30
N VAL A 45 7.71 3.65 12.35
CA VAL A 45 7.88 2.18 12.36
C VAL A 45 6.59 1.51 12.81
N GLN A 46 6.44 0.23 12.52
CA GLN A 46 5.29 -0.56 12.92
C GLN A 46 5.14 -0.56 14.45
N LYS A 47 3.91 -0.30 14.94
CA LYS A 47 3.53 -0.28 16.35
C LYS A 47 2.77 -1.53 16.77
N ALA A 48 1.79 -1.96 15.96
CA ALA A 48 0.94 -3.12 16.22
C ALA A 48 1.40 -4.31 15.37
N ASP A 49 1.45 -5.49 15.98
CA ASP A 49 1.75 -6.77 15.31
C ASP A 49 0.47 -7.56 15.05
N ASN A 50 -0.59 -7.26 15.78
CA ASN A 50 -1.88 -7.93 15.69
C ASN A 50 -2.99 -6.88 15.62
N PHE A 51 -3.94 -7.06 14.69
CA PHE A 51 -5.10 -6.19 14.53
C PHE A 51 -6.37 -7.02 14.53
N PHE A 52 -7.15 -6.93 15.61
CA PHE A 52 -8.35 -7.70 15.83
C PHE A 52 -9.56 -6.77 15.91
N VAL A 53 -10.60 -7.09 15.17
CA VAL A 53 -11.83 -6.30 15.10
C VAL A 53 -12.94 -7.02 15.84
N ILE A 54 -13.66 -6.31 16.70
CA ILE A 54 -14.91 -6.70 17.33
C ILE A 54 -16.01 -5.82 16.75
N ASN A 55 -16.84 -6.40 15.89
CA ASN A 55 -17.84 -5.70 15.09
C ASN A 55 -19.24 -5.93 15.65
N ASP A 56 -20.03 -4.88 15.81
CA ASP A 56 -21.40 -4.97 16.26
C ASP A 56 -22.34 -5.44 15.14
N SER A 57 -22.96 -6.56 15.33
CA SER A 57 -24.02 -7.10 14.46
C SER A 57 -25.36 -7.23 15.20
N SER A 58 -25.60 -6.39 16.20
CA SER A 58 -26.87 -6.33 16.96
C SER A 58 -27.99 -5.69 16.14
N GLY A 59 -29.21 -5.76 16.70
CA GLY A 59 -30.42 -5.30 16.00
C GLY A 59 -30.46 -3.81 15.70
N SER A 60 -29.93 -2.97 16.58
CA SER A 60 -29.86 -1.51 16.44
C SER A 60 -28.99 -1.05 15.27
N MET A 61 -28.03 -1.88 14.87
CA MET A 61 -27.19 -1.59 13.71
C MET A 61 -27.94 -1.61 12.37
N ARG A 62 -29.19 -2.06 12.33
CA ARG A 62 -30.07 -1.94 11.15
C ARG A 62 -30.71 -0.57 11.01
N ASP A 63 -30.68 0.22 12.05
CA ASP A 63 -31.25 1.56 12.03
C ASP A 63 -30.49 2.47 11.10
N GLU A 64 -31.19 3.49 10.58
CA GLU A 64 -30.60 4.45 9.70
C GLU A 64 -29.53 5.27 10.44
N TYR A 65 -28.39 5.49 9.77
CA TYR A 65 -27.34 6.35 10.27
C TYR A 65 -27.60 7.81 9.87
N MET A 66 -27.69 8.69 10.85
CA MET A 66 -27.99 10.12 10.69
C MET A 66 -26.77 11.02 10.95
N GLY A 67 -25.56 10.50 10.77
CA GLY A 67 -24.32 11.25 10.96
C GLY A 67 -24.18 12.44 10.00
N THR A 68 -23.24 13.31 10.31
CA THR A 68 -22.94 14.49 9.48
C THR A 68 -22.39 14.07 8.11
N GLY A 69 -22.99 14.56 7.04
CA GLY A 69 -22.55 14.26 5.68
C GLY A 69 -23.42 13.28 4.89
N TYR A 70 -24.55 12.81 5.46
CA TYR A 70 -25.57 12.07 4.74
C TYR A 70 -26.72 12.99 4.34
N PRO A 71 -26.83 13.37 3.06
CA PRO A 71 -27.99 14.12 2.58
C PRO A 71 -29.16 13.17 2.33
N ALA A 72 -30.33 13.58 2.70
CA ALA A 72 -31.63 13.02 2.30
C ALA A 72 -31.89 11.51 2.46
N GLN A 73 -33.02 11.20 2.99
CA GLN A 73 -33.61 9.92 3.33
C GLN A 73 -34.01 9.08 2.10
N PRO A 74 -33.91 7.75 2.16
CA PRO A 74 -33.33 6.95 3.24
C PRO A 74 -31.79 6.91 3.17
N GLY A 75 -31.11 7.07 4.33
CA GLY A 75 -29.68 6.95 4.49
C GLY A 75 -29.19 5.50 4.56
N PRO A 76 -27.88 5.27 4.68
CA PRO A 76 -27.32 3.96 4.94
C PRO A 76 -27.69 3.49 6.35
N THR A 77 -27.68 2.18 6.59
CA THR A 77 -27.79 1.65 7.95
C THR A 77 -26.47 1.84 8.71
N LYS A 78 -26.52 1.90 10.04
CA LYS A 78 -25.31 1.91 10.88
C LYS A 78 -24.37 0.75 10.54
N PHE A 79 -24.91 -0.44 10.28
CA PHE A 79 -24.15 -1.63 9.88
C PHE A 79 -23.41 -1.43 8.55
N SER A 80 -24.03 -0.77 7.57
CA SER A 80 -23.35 -0.46 6.29
C SER A 80 -22.26 0.59 6.45
N VAL A 81 -22.44 1.57 7.34
CA VAL A 81 -21.42 2.57 7.68
C VAL A 81 -20.22 1.92 8.37
N GLU A 82 -20.45 1.01 9.30
CA GLU A 82 -19.42 0.25 9.98
C GLU A 82 -18.56 -0.56 9.00
N LYS A 83 -19.17 -1.27 8.05
CA LYS A 83 -18.47 -1.97 6.98
C LYS A 83 -17.66 -1.01 6.10
N GLU A 84 -18.21 0.15 5.77
CA GLU A 84 -17.51 1.17 4.97
C GLU A 84 -16.29 1.72 5.73
N ILE A 85 -16.39 1.96 7.04
CA ILE A 85 -15.24 2.36 7.88
C ILE A 85 -14.16 1.29 7.88
N LEU A 86 -14.53 0.01 8.02
CA LEU A 86 -13.57 -1.09 7.93
C LEU A 86 -12.89 -1.17 6.56
N ASN A 87 -13.63 -0.94 5.47
CA ASN A 87 -13.06 -0.89 4.12
C ASN A 87 -12.07 0.28 3.97
N ARG A 88 -12.39 1.45 4.49
CA ARG A 88 -11.49 2.61 4.47
C ARG A 88 -10.22 2.38 5.28
N ILE A 89 -10.35 1.76 6.45
CA ILE A 89 -9.19 1.32 7.24
C ILE A 89 -8.34 0.35 6.40
N ASN A 90 -8.95 -0.67 5.80
CA ASN A 90 -8.26 -1.66 4.96
C ASN A 90 -7.49 -1.02 3.78
N HIS A 91 -8.09 -0.05 3.11
CA HIS A 91 -7.42 0.66 2.03
C HIS A 91 -6.26 1.54 2.50
N THR A 92 -6.33 2.05 3.74
CA THR A 92 -5.36 3.01 4.29
C THR A 92 -4.21 2.34 5.04
N ILE A 93 -4.38 1.11 5.56
CA ILE A 93 -3.28 0.36 6.22
C ILE A 93 -2.11 0.22 5.23
N PRO A 94 -0.90 0.68 5.58
CA PRO A 94 0.30 0.50 4.75
C PRO A 94 0.78 -0.96 4.76
N ASP A 95 1.87 -1.25 4.08
CA ASP A 95 2.46 -2.58 3.98
C ASP A 95 3.09 -2.99 5.33
N LEU A 96 2.31 -3.67 6.16
CA LEU A 96 2.68 -4.11 7.51
C LEU A 96 2.60 -5.63 7.63
N LYS A 97 3.44 -6.18 8.49
CA LYS A 97 3.38 -7.59 8.87
C LYS A 97 2.44 -7.73 10.08
N LEU A 98 1.16 -7.98 9.83
CA LEU A 98 0.13 -8.09 10.86
C LEU A 98 -0.49 -9.50 10.88
N THR A 99 -0.89 -9.95 12.05
CA THR A 99 -1.95 -10.97 12.20
C THR A 99 -3.27 -10.24 12.38
N THR A 100 -4.30 -10.62 11.62
CA THR A 100 -5.61 -9.97 11.67
C THR A 100 -6.75 -10.97 11.87
N SER A 101 -7.83 -10.52 12.49
CA SER A 101 -9.06 -11.27 12.69
C SER A 101 -10.26 -10.33 12.75
N ILE A 102 -11.43 -10.82 12.37
CA ILE A 102 -12.72 -10.11 12.52
C ILE A 102 -13.69 -11.05 13.21
N ARG A 103 -14.24 -10.59 14.31
CA ARG A 103 -15.31 -11.26 15.06
C ARG A 103 -16.49 -10.31 15.22
N SER A 104 -17.69 -10.79 14.96
CA SER A 104 -18.91 -10.04 15.26
C SER A 104 -19.58 -10.56 16.53
N PHE A 105 -20.32 -9.68 17.20
CA PHE A 105 -21.27 -10.02 18.26
C PHE A 105 -22.68 -9.55 17.92
N GLY A 106 -23.68 -10.19 18.49
CA GLY A 106 -25.10 -9.99 18.22
C GLY A 106 -25.89 -11.22 18.67
N PHE A 107 -27.05 -11.44 18.10
CA PHE A 107 -27.80 -12.66 18.39
C PHE A 107 -28.72 -13.05 17.22
N GLY A 108 -28.87 -14.34 17.00
CA GLY A 108 -29.87 -14.89 16.09
C GLY A 108 -29.30 -15.31 14.73
N LYS A 109 -30.12 -15.24 13.70
CA LYS A 109 -29.85 -15.85 12.38
C LYS A 109 -28.64 -15.24 11.67
N CYS A 110 -28.30 -13.97 11.94
CA CYS A 110 -27.14 -13.29 11.35
C CYS A 110 -25.80 -13.82 11.91
N LEU A 111 -25.84 -14.49 13.06
CA LEU A 111 -24.68 -15.09 13.72
C LEU A 111 -24.84 -16.62 13.87
N SER A 112 -25.48 -17.27 12.92
CA SER A 112 -25.67 -18.72 12.91
C SER A 112 -26.33 -19.27 14.20
N GLY A 113 -27.14 -18.44 14.89
CA GLY A 113 -27.85 -18.77 16.13
C GLY A 113 -27.01 -18.59 17.41
N GLY A 114 -25.75 -18.16 17.32
CA GLY A 114 -24.91 -17.86 18.48
C GLY A 114 -24.95 -16.39 18.89
N PHE A 115 -24.12 -16.04 19.89
CA PHE A 115 -23.90 -14.68 20.36
C PHE A 115 -22.73 -13.98 19.65
N THR A 116 -21.86 -14.76 19.01
CA THR A 116 -20.72 -14.26 18.25
C THR A 116 -20.49 -15.11 17.00
N GLN A 117 -19.83 -14.52 16.01
CA GLN A 117 -19.36 -15.23 14.82
C GLN A 117 -17.95 -14.80 14.47
N LEU A 118 -17.08 -15.77 14.19
CA LEU A 118 -15.74 -15.52 13.65
C LEU A 118 -15.86 -15.35 12.14
N ASN A 119 -15.78 -14.10 11.66
CA ASN A 119 -15.93 -13.73 10.25
C ASN A 119 -14.61 -13.86 9.48
N LEU A 120 -13.48 -13.62 10.18
CA LEU A 120 -12.14 -13.89 9.69
C LEU A 120 -11.33 -14.51 10.83
N ALA A 121 -10.90 -15.75 10.67
CA ALA A 121 -10.01 -16.39 11.64
C ALA A 121 -8.64 -15.70 11.66
N PRO A 122 -7.91 -15.75 12.80
CA PRO A 122 -6.57 -15.18 12.88
C PRO A 122 -5.68 -15.65 11.73
N THR A 123 -5.23 -14.72 10.90
CA THR A 123 -4.44 -14.98 9.70
C THR A 123 -3.47 -13.83 9.41
N SER A 124 -2.47 -14.07 8.56
CA SER A 124 -1.62 -12.99 8.06
C SER A 124 -2.46 -11.97 7.28
N TYR A 125 -2.28 -10.70 7.60
CA TYR A 125 -2.97 -9.61 6.93
C TYR A 125 -2.60 -9.52 5.46
N SER A 126 -3.61 -9.38 4.65
CA SER A 126 -3.55 -8.83 3.31
C SER A 126 -4.85 -8.04 3.06
N LYS A 127 -4.82 -7.04 2.20
CA LYS A 127 -6.04 -6.26 1.86
C LYS A 127 -7.16 -7.17 1.37
N SER A 128 -6.84 -8.21 0.61
CA SER A 128 -7.82 -9.19 0.11
C SER A 128 -8.39 -10.07 1.24
N ALA A 129 -7.55 -10.63 2.11
CA ALA A 129 -8.02 -11.48 3.20
C ALA A 129 -8.89 -10.70 4.19
N PHE A 130 -8.46 -9.49 4.56
CA PHE A 130 -9.25 -8.64 5.45
C PHE A 130 -10.56 -8.19 4.80
N GLY A 131 -10.54 -7.83 3.51
CA GLY A 131 -11.73 -7.52 2.72
C GLY A 131 -12.74 -8.68 2.68
N SER A 132 -12.27 -9.92 2.49
CA SER A 132 -13.14 -11.10 2.56
C SER A 132 -13.79 -11.27 3.94
N GLY A 133 -13.08 -10.94 5.02
CA GLY A 133 -13.64 -10.91 6.38
C GLY A 133 -14.73 -9.85 6.56
N ILE A 134 -14.56 -8.66 5.96
CA ILE A 134 -15.59 -7.60 5.93
C ILE A 134 -16.81 -8.06 5.12
N ASP A 135 -16.61 -8.73 3.99
CA ASP A 135 -17.70 -9.26 3.17
C ASP A 135 -18.51 -10.33 3.90
N ALA A 136 -17.86 -11.11 4.79
CA ALA A 136 -18.51 -12.11 5.64
C ALA A 136 -19.41 -11.50 6.75
N LEU A 137 -19.36 -10.19 6.98
CA LEU A 137 -20.32 -9.44 7.78
C LEU A 137 -21.61 -9.25 6.95
N ILE A 138 -22.58 -10.14 7.08
CA ILE A 138 -23.74 -10.20 6.16
C ILE A 138 -24.97 -9.44 6.64
N CYS A 139 -25.23 -9.42 7.94
CA CYS A 139 -26.38 -8.71 8.50
C CYS A 139 -26.24 -8.48 10.01
N ALA A 140 -27.19 -7.72 10.57
CA ALA A 140 -27.30 -7.41 11.99
C ALA A 140 -28.62 -7.93 12.56
N SER A 141 -28.62 -8.46 13.79
CA SER A 141 -29.83 -8.96 14.46
C SER A 141 -29.61 -9.18 15.96
N GLY A 142 -30.70 -9.14 16.72
CA GLY A 142 -30.77 -9.51 18.13
C GLY A 142 -30.18 -8.50 19.11
N GLY A 143 -29.77 -8.96 20.27
CA GLY A 143 -29.20 -8.13 21.34
C GLY A 143 -27.72 -7.80 21.15
N SER A 144 -27.11 -7.13 22.13
CA SER A 144 -25.76 -6.55 22.05
C SER A 144 -24.78 -7.19 23.07
N PRO A 145 -24.50 -8.51 23.00
CA PRO A 145 -23.66 -9.22 23.96
C PRO A 145 -22.16 -8.96 23.70
N ILE A 146 -21.70 -7.74 23.90
CA ILE A 146 -20.30 -7.33 23.65
C ILE A 146 -19.32 -8.14 24.52
N GLN A 147 -19.71 -8.52 25.75
CA GLN A 147 -18.91 -9.35 26.65
C GLN A 147 -18.54 -10.70 26.01
N ASP A 148 -19.47 -11.32 25.26
CA ASP A 148 -19.18 -12.54 24.53
C ASP A 148 -18.19 -12.29 23.37
N GLY A 149 -18.36 -11.18 22.67
CA GLY A 149 -17.40 -10.73 21.62
C GLY A 149 -16.00 -10.56 22.16
N ILE A 150 -15.84 -9.93 23.33
CA ILE A 150 -14.53 -9.70 23.98
C ILE A 150 -13.94 -11.04 24.45
N ASN A 151 -14.74 -11.90 25.08
CA ASN A 151 -14.31 -13.19 25.59
C ASN A 151 -13.82 -14.14 24.49
N GLU A 152 -14.56 -14.22 23.40
CA GLU A 152 -14.16 -15.04 22.26
C GLU A 152 -12.92 -14.44 21.55
N THR A 153 -12.82 -13.12 21.44
CA THR A 153 -11.61 -12.46 20.94
C THR A 153 -10.39 -12.74 21.82
N SER A 154 -10.57 -12.87 23.15
CA SER A 154 -9.49 -13.30 24.05
C SER A 154 -8.97 -14.71 23.74
N LYS A 155 -9.84 -15.60 23.23
CA LYS A 155 -9.42 -16.94 22.77
C LYS A 155 -8.69 -16.86 21.43
N ASP A 156 -9.20 -16.06 20.51
CA ASP A 156 -8.59 -15.84 19.18
C ASP A 156 -7.17 -15.25 19.31
N LEU A 157 -6.93 -14.41 20.31
CA LEU A 157 -5.64 -13.79 20.62
C LEU A 157 -4.63 -14.76 21.27
N SER A 158 -5.04 -15.96 21.69
CA SER A 158 -4.25 -16.83 22.57
C SER A 158 -2.87 -17.23 22.01
N ALA A 159 -2.72 -17.34 20.70
CA ALA A 159 -1.48 -17.70 20.04
C ALA A 159 -0.66 -16.48 19.56
N THR A 160 -1.12 -15.25 19.81
CA THR A 160 -0.46 -14.04 19.30
C THR A 160 0.75 -13.63 20.15
N THR A 161 1.77 -13.11 19.46
CA THR A 161 2.94 -12.46 20.06
C THR A 161 2.98 -10.99 19.64
N GLY A 162 3.80 -10.17 20.31
CA GLY A 162 3.92 -8.75 19.97
C GLY A 162 2.72 -7.91 20.43
N ASN A 163 2.64 -6.68 19.92
CA ASN A 163 1.64 -5.69 20.34
C ASN A 163 0.29 -5.97 19.67
N ILE A 164 -0.79 -5.71 20.42
CA ILE A 164 -2.16 -6.02 20.02
C ILE A 164 -2.95 -4.71 19.93
N ALA A 165 -3.57 -4.48 18.77
CA ALA A 165 -4.59 -3.47 18.57
C ALA A 165 -5.94 -4.16 18.44
N VAL A 166 -6.86 -3.90 19.36
CA VAL A 166 -8.27 -4.31 19.25
C VAL A 166 -9.09 -3.09 18.86
N LEU A 167 -9.88 -3.21 17.80
CA LEU A 167 -10.81 -2.19 17.35
C LEU A 167 -12.25 -2.67 17.59
N ILE A 168 -13.01 -1.89 18.36
CA ILE A 168 -14.44 -2.14 18.61
C ILE A 168 -15.25 -1.14 17.78
N LEU A 169 -16.17 -1.62 16.95
CA LEU A 169 -17.14 -0.78 16.25
C LEU A 169 -18.53 -1.11 16.76
N SER A 170 -19.32 -0.09 17.12
CA SER A 170 -20.69 -0.25 17.64
C SER A 170 -21.40 1.10 17.71
N ASP A 171 -22.74 1.10 17.77
CA ASP A 171 -23.52 2.28 18.16
C ASP A 171 -23.63 2.43 19.69
N GLY A 172 -23.20 1.42 20.43
CA GLY A 172 -23.22 1.42 21.89
C GLY A 172 -24.62 1.26 22.50
N HIS A 173 -25.63 0.91 21.70
CA HIS A 173 -26.99 0.70 22.17
C HIS A 173 -27.09 -0.64 22.90
N ASP A 174 -27.74 -0.63 24.07
CA ASP A 174 -27.96 -1.81 24.92
C ASP A 174 -26.67 -2.58 25.32
N LEU A 175 -25.52 -1.94 25.24
CA LEU A 175 -24.28 -2.48 25.83
C LEU A 175 -24.36 -2.35 27.35
N ASP A 176 -24.03 -3.44 28.06
CA ASP A 176 -24.02 -3.45 29.50
C ASP A 176 -22.62 -3.28 30.12
N SER A 177 -22.56 -3.18 31.45
CA SER A 177 -21.32 -3.03 32.21
C SER A 177 -20.46 -4.30 32.21
N ASP A 178 -20.96 -5.43 31.74
CA ASP A 178 -20.20 -6.69 31.73
C ASP A 178 -19.10 -6.64 30.66
N GLY A 179 -19.34 -5.94 29.55
CA GLY A 179 -18.30 -5.63 28.58
C GLY A 179 -17.08 -4.91 29.19
N VAL A 180 -17.29 -4.01 30.15
CA VAL A 180 -16.21 -3.31 30.88
C VAL A 180 -15.37 -4.29 31.70
N LYS A 181 -16.02 -5.22 32.43
CA LYS A 181 -15.33 -6.24 33.25
C LYS A 181 -14.51 -7.19 32.39
N GLU A 182 -15.08 -7.63 31.27
CA GLU A 182 -14.39 -8.54 30.36
C GLU A 182 -13.20 -7.88 29.70
N LEU A 183 -13.30 -6.59 29.34
CA LEU A 183 -12.17 -5.87 28.76
C LEU A 183 -11.08 -5.60 29.80
N GLN A 184 -11.45 -5.36 31.09
CA GLN A 184 -10.47 -5.30 32.19
C GLN A 184 -9.73 -6.63 32.35
N SER A 185 -10.44 -7.75 32.26
CA SER A 185 -9.87 -9.11 32.27
C SER A 185 -8.93 -9.33 31.09
N LEU A 186 -9.32 -8.86 29.91
CA LEU A 186 -8.49 -8.91 28.69
C LEU A 186 -7.21 -8.07 28.88
N LYS A 187 -7.33 -6.85 29.43
CA LYS A 187 -6.18 -6.00 29.74
C LYS A 187 -5.26 -6.61 30.78
N GLN A 188 -5.83 -7.24 31.83
CA GLN A 188 -5.02 -7.94 32.82
C GLN A 188 -4.24 -9.11 32.20
N LYS A 189 -4.83 -9.85 31.26
CA LYS A 189 -4.21 -10.99 30.57
C LYS A 189 -3.07 -10.59 29.65
N TYR A 190 -3.23 -9.50 28.87
CA TYR A 190 -2.29 -9.11 27.83
C TYR A 190 -1.39 -7.93 28.22
N GLY A 191 -1.68 -7.25 29.34
CA GLY A 191 -0.87 -6.17 29.90
C GLY A 191 -0.65 -5.02 28.90
N ASP A 192 0.56 -4.51 28.85
CA ASP A 192 0.91 -3.36 28.01
C ASP A 192 0.97 -3.67 26.50
N ARG A 193 0.89 -4.94 26.13
CA ARG A 193 0.75 -5.34 24.74
C ARG A 193 -0.60 -4.94 24.13
N LEU A 194 -1.65 -4.77 24.94
CA LEU A 194 -3.01 -4.50 24.51
C LEU A 194 -3.32 -3.00 24.47
N CYS A 195 -3.63 -2.48 23.29
CA CYS A 195 -4.28 -1.19 23.09
C CYS A 195 -5.67 -1.42 22.46
N VAL A 196 -6.67 -0.73 23.00
CA VAL A 196 -8.07 -0.85 22.54
C VAL A 196 -8.52 0.48 21.94
N TYR A 197 -9.11 0.42 20.79
CA TYR A 197 -9.67 1.54 20.06
C TYR A 197 -11.16 1.31 19.87
N SER A 198 -11.95 2.36 19.78
CA SER A 198 -13.36 2.24 19.46
C SER A 198 -13.81 3.26 18.43
N VAL A 199 -14.74 2.85 17.57
CA VAL A 199 -15.43 3.72 16.63
C VAL A 199 -16.92 3.66 16.91
N TRP A 200 -17.46 4.77 17.36
CA TRP A 200 -18.90 4.91 17.57
C TRP A 200 -19.60 5.17 16.23
N VAL A 201 -20.61 4.35 15.93
CA VAL A 201 -21.43 4.40 14.71
C VAL A 201 -22.89 4.66 15.09
N GLY A 202 -23.11 5.54 16.07
CA GLY A 202 -24.46 5.89 16.56
C GLY A 202 -24.93 7.24 16.06
N ASN A 203 -26.19 7.54 16.37
CA ASN A 203 -26.85 8.78 16.02
C ASN A 203 -26.74 9.83 17.16
N PRO A 204 -26.90 11.12 16.88
CA PRO A 204 -26.68 12.20 17.87
C PRO A 204 -27.49 12.07 19.18
N GLU A 205 -28.61 11.37 19.15
CA GLU A 205 -29.43 11.08 20.32
C GLU A 205 -28.92 9.94 21.20
N GLU A 206 -28.03 9.10 20.68
CA GLU A 206 -27.50 7.88 21.35
C GLU A 206 -26.19 8.13 22.11
N LYS A 207 -26.07 9.29 22.77
CA LYS A 207 -24.82 9.74 23.41
C LYS A 207 -24.29 8.83 24.53
N SER A 208 -25.12 7.99 25.12
CA SER A 208 -24.69 7.01 26.13
C SER A 208 -23.72 5.99 25.52
N GLY A 209 -23.95 5.59 24.25
CA GLY A 209 -23.11 4.64 23.54
C GLY A 209 -21.67 5.14 23.36
N ILE A 210 -21.49 6.40 22.92
CA ILE A 210 -20.13 6.96 22.77
C ILE A 210 -19.40 7.03 24.10
N THR A 211 -20.11 7.31 25.21
CA THR A 211 -19.51 7.36 26.54
C THR A 211 -18.98 5.99 26.94
N LEU A 212 -19.76 4.95 26.75
CA LEU A 212 -19.36 3.58 27.08
C LEU A 212 -18.19 3.08 26.16
N LEU A 213 -18.27 3.33 24.88
CA LEU A 213 -17.18 2.95 23.96
C LEU A 213 -15.88 3.67 24.27
N ASN A 214 -15.93 4.94 24.66
CA ASN A 214 -14.75 5.66 25.16
C ASN A 214 -14.21 5.06 26.46
N GLN A 215 -15.10 4.65 27.38
CA GLN A 215 -14.69 3.96 28.60
C GLN A 215 -13.96 2.66 28.29
N LEU A 216 -14.49 1.83 27.36
CA LEU A 216 -13.85 0.59 26.91
C LEU A 216 -12.47 0.86 26.34
N ALA A 217 -12.33 1.81 25.42
CA ALA A 217 -11.05 2.15 24.81
C ALA A 217 -10.01 2.62 25.86
N ASN A 218 -10.44 3.42 26.83
CA ASN A 218 -9.57 3.98 27.88
C ASN A 218 -9.04 2.93 28.86
N ILE A 219 -9.70 1.77 29.03
CA ILE A 219 -9.23 0.68 29.91
C ILE A 219 -7.81 0.24 29.53
N SER A 220 -7.47 0.27 28.26
CA SER A 220 -6.15 -0.15 27.78
C SER A 220 -5.02 0.81 28.18
N GLY A 221 -5.32 2.08 28.44
CA GLY A 221 -4.33 3.14 28.76
C GLY A 221 -3.52 3.63 27.55
N CYS A 222 -3.70 3.06 26.36
CA CYS A 222 -2.94 3.39 25.15
C CYS A 222 -3.79 3.50 23.88
N GLY A 223 -5.10 3.25 23.99
CA GLY A 223 -6.08 3.43 22.92
C GLY A 223 -6.95 4.67 23.14
N PHE A 224 -7.92 4.86 22.27
CA PHE A 224 -8.89 5.95 22.34
C PHE A 224 -10.14 5.62 21.52
N GLY A 225 -11.23 6.34 21.81
CA GLY A 225 -12.47 6.27 21.03
C GLY A 225 -12.58 7.44 20.06
N THR A 226 -13.30 7.20 18.95
CA THR A 226 -13.64 8.21 17.95
C THR A 226 -15.05 7.93 17.40
N THR A 227 -15.52 8.73 16.43
CA THR A 227 -16.78 8.51 15.73
C THR A 227 -16.54 8.21 14.27
N ALA A 228 -17.48 7.52 13.63
CA ALA A 228 -17.43 7.26 12.18
C ALA A 228 -17.34 8.57 11.38
N ASP A 229 -18.06 9.60 11.78
CA ASP A 229 -17.99 10.93 11.13
C ASP A 229 -16.58 11.52 11.20
N ASN A 230 -15.94 11.47 12.37
CA ASN A 230 -14.62 12.06 12.56
C ASN A 230 -13.54 11.46 11.68
N ILE A 231 -13.67 10.18 11.33
CA ILE A 231 -12.69 9.46 10.51
C ILE A 231 -13.19 9.18 9.08
N SER A 232 -14.29 9.81 8.67
CA SER A 232 -14.88 9.59 7.34
C SER A 232 -14.02 10.13 6.19
N GLY A 233 -13.26 11.22 6.41
CA GLY A 233 -12.39 11.82 5.40
C GLY A 233 -11.02 11.14 5.29
N PRO A 234 -10.33 11.24 4.12
CA PRO A 234 -9.04 10.60 3.88
C PRO A 234 -7.94 10.98 4.88
N GLU A 235 -7.83 12.27 5.23
CA GLU A 235 -6.80 12.77 6.16
C GLU A 235 -7.02 12.27 7.59
N HIS A 236 -8.26 12.31 8.07
CA HIS A 236 -8.61 11.84 9.40
C HIS A 236 -8.49 10.32 9.49
N MET A 237 -8.89 9.59 8.44
CA MET A 237 -8.69 8.15 8.36
C MET A 237 -7.20 7.80 8.38
N ALA A 238 -6.36 8.50 7.61
CA ALA A 238 -4.91 8.30 7.63
C ALA A 238 -4.31 8.56 9.02
N SER A 239 -4.76 9.61 9.70
CA SER A 239 -4.34 9.92 11.07
C SER A 239 -4.77 8.84 12.07
N PHE A 240 -5.99 8.33 11.94
CA PHE A 240 -6.52 7.23 12.75
C PHE A 240 -5.71 5.94 12.55
N VAL A 241 -5.52 5.51 11.30
CA VAL A 241 -4.72 4.34 10.93
C VAL A 241 -3.28 4.48 11.44
N LYS A 242 -2.66 5.65 11.23
CA LYS A 242 -1.32 5.94 11.75
C LYS A 242 -1.25 5.77 13.27
N SER A 243 -2.24 6.26 14.01
CA SER A 243 -2.26 6.17 15.49
C SER A 243 -2.36 4.73 16.00
N ILE A 244 -3.05 3.85 15.28
CA ILE A 244 -3.19 2.43 15.63
C ILE A 244 -1.92 1.65 15.28
N PHE A 245 -1.41 1.81 14.06
CA PHE A 245 -0.45 0.89 13.47
C PHE A 245 0.98 1.37 13.48
N LEU A 246 1.21 2.68 13.64
CA LEU A 246 2.53 3.29 13.52
C LEU A 246 2.92 4.02 14.82
N LYS A 247 4.21 4.02 15.11
CA LYS A 247 4.83 4.87 16.15
C LYS A 247 6.00 5.62 15.55
N ALA A 248 6.39 6.73 16.17
CA ALA A 248 7.57 7.48 15.74
C ALA A 248 8.79 6.54 15.70
N GLY A 249 9.48 6.59 14.58
CA GLY A 249 10.77 5.95 14.35
C GLY A 249 11.90 6.96 14.53
N THR A 250 13.11 6.50 14.28
CA THR A 250 14.26 7.39 14.04
C THR A 250 14.23 7.68 12.54
N PRO A 251 14.00 8.92 12.09
CA PRO A 251 14.12 9.22 10.67
C PRO A 251 15.46 8.71 10.17
N ILE A 252 15.44 7.97 9.09
CA ILE A 252 16.67 7.71 8.35
C ILE A 252 17.22 9.10 8.04
N ALA A 253 18.50 9.33 8.35
CA ALA A 253 19.14 10.61 8.07
C ALA A 253 18.77 11.04 6.66
N ASP A 254 18.41 12.32 6.49
CA ASP A 254 17.86 12.83 5.24
C ASP A 254 18.76 12.41 4.08
N CYS A 255 18.36 11.38 3.36
CA CYS A 255 19.13 10.82 2.26
C CYS A 255 19.42 11.85 1.16
N SER A 256 18.69 12.99 1.17
CA SER A 256 18.96 14.09 0.23
C SER A 256 20.27 14.84 0.53
N THR A 257 20.77 14.73 1.76
CA THR A 257 22.02 15.32 2.20
C THR A 257 23.16 14.31 2.35
N LEU A 258 22.85 13.02 2.19
CA LEU A 258 23.84 11.95 2.22
C LEU A 258 24.23 11.58 0.79
N ASP A 259 25.50 11.27 0.62
CA ASP A 259 26.14 10.75 -0.59
C ASP A 259 27.17 9.74 -0.09
N SER A 260 26.72 8.48 0.11
CA SER A 260 27.46 7.46 0.86
C SER A 260 28.71 6.99 0.14
N ASP A 261 28.72 6.99 -1.21
CA ASP A 261 29.87 6.57 -2.03
C ASP A 261 30.63 7.77 -2.63
N SER A 262 30.14 8.99 -2.37
CA SER A 262 30.78 10.25 -2.79
C SER A 262 30.91 10.40 -4.32
N ASP A 263 29.87 9.95 -5.04
CA ASP A 263 29.80 10.03 -6.50
C ASP A 263 29.13 11.33 -7.00
N GLY A 264 28.57 12.13 -6.10
CA GLY A 264 27.89 13.41 -6.37
C GLY A 264 26.36 13.25 -6.54
N VAL A 265 25.81 12.07 -6.33
CA VAL A 265 24.39 11.79 -6.35
C VAL A 265 23.96 11.37 -4.95
N ASN A 266 22.93 12.03 -4.40
CA ASN A 266 22.49 11.72 -3.04
C ASN A 266 21.78 10.35 -2.93
N ASP A 267 21.88 9.73 -1.77
CA ASP A 267 21.37 8.38 -1.47
C ASP A 267 19.87 8.19 -1.79
N CYS A 268 19.06 9.26 -1.83
CA CYS A 268 17.63 9.16 -2.15
C CYS A 268 17.35 8.78 -3.60
N ILE A 269 18.17 9.27 -4.52
CA ILE A 269 17.98 9.08 -5.97
C ILE A 269 19.03 8.14 -6.55
N ASP A 270 20.09 7.87 -5.79
CA ASP A 270 21.15 6.95 -6.19
C ASP A 270 20.60 5.51 -6.32
N LYS A 271 20.88 4.91 -7.49
CA LYS A 271 20.52 3.53 -7.83
C LYS A 271 21.72 2.59 -7.83
N CYS A 272 22.89 3.14 -7.63
CA CYS A 272 24.16 2.41 -7.63
C CYS A 272 25.03 2.84 -6.44
N PRO A 273 24.61 2.56 -5.19
CA PRO A 273 25.16 3.15 -3.95
C PRO A 273 26.60 2.76 -3.61
N ASP A 274 27.26 2.00 -4.46
CA ASP A 274 28.64 1.55 -4.28
C ASP A 274 29.52 2.00 -5.48
N THR A 275 29.19 3.08 -6.12
CA THR A 275 29.97 3.59 -7.25
C THR A 275 31.36 4.03 -6.79
N LEU A 276 32.39 3.67 -7.55
CA LEU A 276 33.78 3.97 -7.18
C LEU A 276 34.05 5.49 -7.18
N PRO A 277 34.69 6.04 -6.14
CA PRO A 277 34.99 7.47 -6.04
C PRO A 277 35.67 8.03 -7.29
N GLY A 278 35.12 9.13 -7.83
CA GLY A 278 35.63 9.80 -9.04
C GLY A 278 35.30 9.08 -10.35
N ALA A 279 34.40 8.09 -10.34
CA ALA A 279 33.75 7.59 -11.54
C ALA A 279 32.83 8.69 -12.11
N LYS A 280 32.63 8.71 -13.43
CA LYS A 280 31.61 9.55 -14.04
C LYS A 280 30.27 8.85 -13.94
N VAL A 281 29.31 9.46 -13.27
CA VAL A 281 28.01 8.84 -13.02
C VAL A 281 26.87 9.46 -13.81
N SER A 282 25.78 8.73 -13.94
CA SER A 282 24.49 9.24 -14.43
C SER A 282 23.80 10.06 -13.36
N VAL A 283 22.68 10.69 -13.72
CA VAL A 283 21.79 11.37 -12.76
C VAL A 283 21.20 10.43 -11.68
N LEU A 284 21.39 9.12 -11.83
CA LEU A 284 20.96 8.08 -10.90
C LEU A 284 22.15 7.41 -10.19
N GLY A 285 23.33 8.03 -10.14
CA GLY A 285 24.49 7.52 -9.42
C GLY A 285 25.24 6.36 -10.10
N CYS A 286 24.73 5.80 -11.19
CA CYS A 286 25.39 4.65 -11.81
C CYS A 286 26.60 5.06 -12.66
N TRP A 287 27.70 4.37 -12.47
CA TRP A 287 28.93 4.61 -13.21
C TRP A 287 28.71 4.47 -14.72
N ILE A 288 28.89 5.57 -15.44
CA ILE A 288 28.79 5.61 -16.90
C ILE A 288 30.18 5.51 -17.50
N VAL A 289 30.38 4.52 -18.33
CA VAL A 289 31.47 4.54 -19.31
C VAL A 289 30.94 5.27 -20.52
N ASP A 290 31.39 6.54 -20.72
CA ASP A 290 30.92 7.39 -21.80
C ASP A 290 31.44 6.89 -23.16
N VAL A 291 30.81 5.80 -23.63
CA VAL A 291 31.11 5.17 -24.91
C VAL A 291 29.90 5.34 -25.85
N LYS A 292 30.06 6.16 -26.88
CA LYS A 292 29.05 6.30 -27.94
C LYS A 292 29.36 5.38 -29.09
N PHE A 293 28.33 4.70 -29.53
CA PHE A 293 28.43 3.80 -30.68
C PHE A 293 27.77 4.43 -31.90
N ASP A 294 28.29 4.12 -33.07
CA ASP A 294 27.61 4.43 -34.32
C ASP A 294 26.26 3.72 -34.39
N ASN A 295 25.39 4.22 -35.29
CA ASN A 295 24.09 3.61 -35.45
C ASN A 295 24.22 2.12 -35.80
N ASP A 296 23.47 1.29 -35.07
CA ASP A 296 23.45 -0.18 -35.22
C ASP A 296 24.82 -0.88 -35.09
N LYS A 297 25.83 -0.22 -34.50
CA LYS A 297 27.16 -0.81 -34.28
C LYS A 297 27.45 -1.01 -32.77
N ALA A 298 28.35 -1.95 -32.49
CA ALA A 298 28.88 -2.27 -31.17
C ALA A 298 30.42 -2.22 -31.14
N ILE A 299 31.03 -1.46 -32.09
CA ILE A 299 32.47 -1.27 -32.18
C ILE A 299 32.83 0.01 -31.39
N ILE A 300 33.71 -0.12 -30.40
CA ILE A 300 34.20 0.98 -29.59
C ILE A 300 35.14 1.79 -30.44
N LYS A 301 34.91 3.12 -30.52
CA LYS A 301 35.76 4.03 -31.24
C LYS A 301 37.00 4.37 -30.40
N PRO A 302 38.17 4.60 -31.05
CA PRO A 302 39.43 4.89 -30.36
C PRO A 302 39.38 6.11 -29.41
N GLU A 303 38.52 7.08 -29.69
CA GLU A 303 38.31 8.27 -28.86
C GLU A 303 37.86 7.97 -27.44
N TYR A 304 37.28 6.78 -27.19
CA TYR A 304 36.80 6.36 -25.86
C TYR A 304 37.82 5.53 -25.09
N PHE A 305 38.89 5.08 -25.70
CA PHE A 305 39.89 4.25 -25.04
C PHE A 305 40.49 4.89 -23.77
N PRO A 306 40.83 6.20 -23.73
CA PRO A 306 41.36 6.79 -22.50
C PRO A 306 40.42 6.74 -21.30
N ASN A 307 39.11 6.81 -21.53
CA ASN A 307 38.13 6.68 -20.46
C ASN A 307 37.97 5.21 -20.00
N LEU A 308 38.01 4.31 -20.94
CA LEU A 308 37.96 2.86 -20.65
C LEU A 308 39.21 2.38 -19.93
N ASP A 309 40.39 2.91 -20.29
CA ASP A 309 41.67 2.62 -19.61
C ASP A 309 41.63 3.03 -18.13
N LYS A 310 41.07 4.23 -17.87
CA LYS A 310 40.86 4.69 -16.49
C LYS A 310 39.92 3.77 -15.71
N ALA A 311 38.83 3.33 -16.34
CA ALA A 311 37.88 2.42 -15.74
C ALA A 311 38.54 1.04 -15.49
N ALA A 312 39.26 0.50 -16.47
CA ALA A 312 39.96 -0.77 -16.33
C ALA A 312 41.00 -0.74 -15.19
N LYS A 313 41.74 0.35 -15.05
CA LYS A 313 42.71 0.55 -13.95
C LYS A 313 41.98 0.50 -12.58
N ARG A 314 40.87 1.23 -12.43
CA ARG A 314 40.10 1.22 -11.18
C ARG A 314 39.54 -0.15 -10.84
N ILE A 315 39.02 -0.87 -11.84
CA ILE A 315 38.53 -2.24 -11.66
C ILE A 315 39.67 -3.18 -11.21
N GLN A 316 40.87 -2.99 -11.73
CA GLN A 316 42.05 -3.76 -11.32
C GLN A 316 42.50 -3.46 -9.89
N GLU A 317 42.31 -2.22 -9.43
CA GLU A 317 42.60 -1.80 -8.05
C GLU A 317 41.57 -2.41 -7.04
N HIS A 318 40.41 -2.86 -7.51
CA HIS A 318 39.30 -3.42 -6.72
C HIS A 318 38.85 -4.79 -7.25
N PRO A 319 39.69 -5.83 -7.20
CA PRO A 319 39.39 -7.15 -7.78
C PRO A 319 38.26 -7.90 -7.04
N GLU A 320 37.90 -7.46 -5.85
CA GLU A 320 36.81 -7.99 -5.03
C GLU A 320 35.42 -7.63 -5.53
N LEU A 321 35.29 -6.58 -6.34
CA LEU A 321 34.01 -6.08 -6.78
C LEU A 321 33.35 -6.99 -7.82
N LEU A 322 32.05 -7.22 -7.66
CA LEU A 322 31.20 -7.85 -8.66
C LEU A 322 30.61 -6.76 -9.55
N ILE A 323 30.94 -6.77 -10.85
CA ILE A 323 30.53 -5.72 -11.78
C ILE A 323 29.69 -6.33 -12.90
N GLU A 324 28.50 -5.80 -13.10
CA GLU A 324 27.68 -6.06 -14.28
C GLU A 324 27.77 -4.87 -15.26
N ILE A 325 28.27 -5.10 -16.45
CA ILE A 325 28.30 -4.12 -17.53
C ILE A 325 26.97 -4.15 -18.26
N GLN A 326 26.19 -3.12 -18.10
CA GLN A 326 24.81 -3.01 -18.59
C GLN A 326 24.74 -2.18 -19.85
N GLY A 327 24.23 -2.77 -20.95
CA GLY A 327 23.96 -2.07 -22.20
C GLY A 327 22.51 -1.62 -22.30
N HIS A 328 22.32 -0.37 -22.75
CA HIS A 328 20.99 0.23 -22.91
C HIS A 328 20.82 0.84 -24.30
N THR A 329 19.57 0.98 -24.74
CA THR A 329 19.20 1.65 -25.99
C THR A 329 18.07 2.65 -25.74
N SER A 330 17.86 3.56 -26.68
CA SER A 330 16.62 4.31 -26.81
C SER A 330 15.48 3.40 -27.32
N LYS A 331 14.22 3.84 -27.14
CA LYS A 331 13.03 3.13 -27.62
C LYS A 331 12.79 3.32 -29.13
N THR A 332 13.84 3.20 -29.97
CA THR A 332 13.73 3.32 -31.42
C THR A 332 13.96 1.95 -32.08
N GLY A 333 13.04 1.51 -32.91
CA GLY A 333 13.13 0.20 -33.57
C GLY A 333 12.43 -0.93 -32.79
N SER A 334 12.73 -2.20 -33.14
CA SER A 334 12.10 -3.35 -32.50
C SER A 334 12.77 -3.73 -31.18
N PHE A 335 11.98 -4.26 -30.22
CA PHE A 335 12.48 -4.75 -28.95
C PHE A 335 13.59 -5.79 -29.09
N LYS A 336 13.35 -6.81 -29.93
CA LYS A 336 14.31 -7.91 -30.17
C LYS A 336 15.65 -7.38 -30.71
N HIS A 337 15.60 -6.43 -31.62
CA HIS A 337 16.80 -5.81 -32.18
C HIS A 337 17.60 -5.05 -31.13
N ASN A 338 16.90 -4.22 -30.34
CA ASN A 338 17.54 -3.41 -29.29
C ASN A 338 18.09 -4.25 -28.13
N MET A 339 17.44 -5.35 -27.78
CA MET A 339 17.99 -6.31 -26.81
C MET A 339 19.32 -6.88 -27.32
N ALA A 340 19.36 -7.37 -28.55
CA ALA A 340 20.59 -7.92 -29.12
C ALA A 340 21.68 -6.85 -29.32
N LEU A 341 21.33 -5.61 -29.67
CA LEU A 341 22.27 -4.52 -29.84
C LEU A 341 22.90 -4.11 -28.49
N SER A 342 22.07 -3.99 -27.47
CA SER A 342 22.53 -3.64 -26.12
C SER A 342 23.46 -4.71 -25.55
N GLU A 343 23.16 -6.00 -25.77
CA GLU A 343 24.02 -7.11 -25.37
C GLU A 343 25.40 -7.04 -26.05
N ARG A 344 25.43 -6.82 -27.38
CA ARG A 344 26.70 -6.70 -28.12
C ARG A 344 27.54 -5.51 -27.63
N ARG A 345 26.90 -4.38 -27.28
CA ARG A 345 27.58 -3.18 -26.74
C ARG A 345 28.16 -3.43 -25.35
N ALA A 346 27.38 -4.04 -24.46
CA ALA A 346 27.84 -4.42 -23.12
C ALA A 346 29.02 -5.40 -23.20
N LEU A 347 28.93 -6.40 -24.06
CA LEU A 347 30.00 -7.38 -24.28
C LEU A 347 31.28 -6.74 -24.86
N ALA A 348 31.16 -5.80 -25.80
CA ALA A 348 32.30 -5.08 -26.36
C ALA A 348 33.06 -4.29 -25.29
N VAL A 349 32.34 -3.59 -24.41
CA VAL A 349 32.93 -2.85 -23.28
C VAL A 349 33.54 -3.81 -22.26
N LYS A 350 32.84 -4.90 -21.90
CA LYS A 350 33.40 -5.94 -21.03
C LYS A 350 34.75 -6.45 -21.56
N ASN A 351 34.80 -6.88 -22.80
CA ASN A 351 36.02 -7.43 -23.42
C ASN A 351 37.17 -6.44 -23.41
N TYR A 352 36.87 -5.16 -23.56
CA TYR A 352 37.89 -4.10 -23.46
C TYR A 352 38.42 -3.96 -22.04
N LEU A 353 37.52 -3.85 -21.05
CA LEU A 353 37.87 -3.62 -19.64
C LEU A 353 38.67 -4.78 -19.02
N VAL A 354 38.38 -6.00 -19.39
CA VAL A 354 39.14 -7.17 -18.94
C VAL A 354 40.40 -7.44 -19.78
N ASN A 355 40.65 -6.63 -20.82
CA ASN A 355 41.82 -6.77 -21.73
C ASN A 355 42.06 -8.21 -22.21
N GLY A 356 40.96 -8.92 -22.52
CA GLY A 356 40.98 -10.31 -22.95
C GLY A 356 41.26 -11.38 -21.86
N THR A 357 41.52 -10.95 -20.63
CA THR A 357 41.70 -11.88 -19.49
C THR A 357 40.33 -12.15 -18.86
N PRO A 358 39.85 -13.40 -18.79
CA PRO A 358 38.61 -13.72 -18.15
C PRO A 358 38.61 -13.29 -16.68
N SER A 359 37.59 -12.53 -16.27
CA SER A 359 37.34 -12.18 -14.87
C SER A 359 35.96 -12.71 -14.47
N PRO A 360 35.88 -13.63 -13.48
CA PRO A 360 34.60 -14.16 -13.03
C PRO A 360 33.72 -13.10 -12.37
N ASN A 361 34.31 -12.03 -11.90
CA ASN A 361 33.62 -10.97 -11.19
C ASN A 361 33.04 -9.88 -12.13
N ILE A 362 33.31 -9.97 -13.43
CA ILE A 362 32.80 -9.02 -14.41
C ILE A 362 31.88 -9.73 -15.40
N THR A 363 30.62 -9.35 -15.38
CA THR A 363 29.59 -9.86 -16.29
C THR A 363 29.13 -8.78 -17.26
N SER A 364 28.41 -9.15 -18.32
CA SER A 364 27.77 -8.20 -19.23
C SER A 364 26.35 -8.60 -19.54
N ARG A 365 25.47 -7.62 -19.68
CA ARG A 365 24.06 -7.87 -19.99
C ARG A 365 23.44 -6.71 -20.78
N GLY A 366 22.62 -7.05 -21.79
CA GLY A 366 21.82 -6.09 -22.51
C GLY A 366 20.43 -5.95 -21.93
N TYR A 367 19.98 -4.72 -21.76
CA TYR A 367 18.65 -4.39 -21.25
C TYR A 367 17.76 -3.74 -22.30
N GLY A 368 18.29 -3.51 -23.51
CA GLY A 368 17.53 -2.79 -24.53
C GLY A 368 17.06 -1.43 -24.00
N TRP A 369 15.77 -1.11 -24.18
CA TRP A 369 15.16 0.11 -23.66
C TRP A 369 14.36 -0.07 -22.35
N THR A 370 14.48 -1.21 -21.66
CA THR A 370 13.65 -1.55 -20.49
C THR A 370 14.01 -0.76 -19.23
N ARG A 371 15.19 -0.10 -19.22
CA ARG A 371 15.70 0.69 -18.08
C ARG A 371 16.13 2.09 -18.55
N PRO A 372 15.17 2.95 -18.92
CA PRO A 372 15.49 4.32 -19.32
C PRO A 372 15.94 5.14 -18.10
N ILE A 373 16.85 6.09 -18.31
CA ILE A 373 17.23 7.11 -17.33
C ILE A 373 16.71 8.49 -17.72
N ASP A 374 16.14 8.62 -18.91
CA ASP A 374 15.59 9.85 -19.44
C ASP A 374 14.42 9.56 -20.39
N THR A 375 13.67 10.60 -20.77
CA THR A 375 12.57 10.47 -21.73
C THR A 375 13.04 9.96 -23.09
N ASN A 376 12.20 9.18 -23.77
CA ASN A 376 12.43 8.77 -25.15
C ASN A 376 11.79 9.73 -26.18
N ASP A 377 11.14 10.80 -25.76
CA ASP A 377 10.42 11.73 -26.63
C ASP A 377 11.34 12.73 -27.28
N THR A 378 12.42 13.15 -26.57
CA THR A 378 13.43 14.08 -27.08
C THR A 378 14.67 13.33 -27.61
N GLU A 379 15.42 13.94 -28.53
CA GLU A 379 16.68 13.34 -29.00
C GLU A 379 17.75 13.34 -27.89
N GLU A 380 17.76 14.36 -27.03
CA GLU A 380 18.65 14.40 -25.89
C GLU A 380 18.38 13.25 -24.93
N GLY A 381 17.13 13.02 -24.53
CA GLY A 381 16.77 11.92 -23.66
C GLY A 381 17.03 10.54 -24.30
N ARG A 382 16.78 10.40 -25.61
CA ARG A 382 17.19 9.19 -26.32
C ARG A 382 18.71 8.98 -26.32
N ALA A 383 19.48 10.06 -26.47
CA ALA A 383 20.94 10.00 -26.40
C ALA A 383 21.42 9.53 -25.01
N ASN A 384 20.81 10.03 -23.93
CA ASN A 384 21.12 9.61 -22.58
C ASN A 384 20.74 8.13 -22.32
N ASN A 385 19.68 7.65 -22.94
CA ASN A 385 19.29 6.23 -22.87
C ASN A 385 20.22 5.30 -23.65
N ARG A 386 20.91 5.76 -24.71
CA ARG A 386 21.91 4.98 -25.48
C ARG A 386 23.26 4.97 -24.77
N ARG A 387 23.36 4.23 -23.68
CA ARG A 387 24.53 4.20 -22.79
C ARG A 387 25.01 2.79 -22.48
N VAL A 388 26.23 2.70 -21.98
CA VAL A 388 26.73 1.55 -21.22
C VAL A 388 27.08 2.06 -19.83
N GLN A 389 26.61 1.38 -18.80
CA GLN A 389 26.89 1.68 -17.41
C GLN A 389 27.44 0.45 -16.69
N LEU A 390 28.14 0.68 -15.58
CA LEU A 390 28.67 -0.35 -14.71
C LEU A 390 27.84 -0.37 -13.43
N ASP A 391 27.31 -1.54 -13.09
CA ASP A 391 26.62 -1.78 -11.83
C ASP A 391 27.58 -2.57 -10.92
N VAL A 392 27.96 -1.94 -9.82
CA VAL A 392 28.92 -2.49 -8.86
C VAL A 392 28.13 -3.26 -7.79
N ASN A 393 28.63 -4.44 -7.40
CA ASN A 393 28.01 -5.39 -6.44
C ASN A 393 26.70 -6.03 -6.88
N GLY A 394 26.31 -5.91 -8.16
CA GLY A 394 25.32 -6.80 -8.79
C GLY A 394 23.92 -6.80 -8.17
N GLN A 395 23.48 -5.72 -7.57
CA GLN A 395 22.07 -5.56 -7.17
C GLN A 395 21.22 -5.33 -8.42
N ALA A 396 20.89 -6.41 -9.09
CA ALA A 396 20.01 -6.38 -10.26
C ALA A 396 18.65 -5.76 -9.88
N GLN A 397 18.39 -4.55 -10.32
CA GLN A 397 17.04 -4.00 -10.30
C GLN A 397 16.12 -4.93 -11.09
N GLN A 398 15.07 -5.42 -10.44
CA GLN A 398 14.05 -6.23 -11.11
C GLN A 398 13.44 -5.43 -12.29
N PRO A 399 13.17 -6.08 -13.43
CA PRO A 399 12.59 -5.39 -14.58
C PRO A 399 11.22 -4.82 -14.20
N GLN A 400 11.05 -3.51 -14.36
CA GLN A 400 9.74 -2.91 -14.35
C GLN A 400 9.00 -3.40 -15.59
N ASN A 401 7.84 -4.01 -15.37
CA ASN A 401 6.98 -4.50 -16.45
C ASN A 401 6.54 -3.29 -17.30
N PRO A 402 6.78 -3.27 -18.62
CA PRO A 402 6.31 -2.18 -19.46
C PRO A 402 4.79 -2.28 -19.60
N GLN A 403 4.08 -1.26 -19.14
CA GLN A 403 2.68 -1.00 -19.52
C GLN A 403 2.62 -0.39 -20.91
#